data_0b0061d02b846bd0882c86092d9aa665
#
_entry.id   0b0061d02b846bd0882c86092d9aa665
#
_cell.length_a   1.000
_cell.length_b   1.000
_cell.length_c   1.000
_cell.angle_alpha   90.00
_cell.angle_beta   90.00
_cell.angle_gamma   90.00
#
_symmetry.space_group_name_H-M   'P 1'
#
loop_
_entity.id
_entity.type
_entity.pdbx_description
1 polymer ?
#
loop_
_entity_poly.entity_id
_entity_poly.type
_entity_poly.pdbx_seq_one_letter_code
_entity_poly.pdbx_strand_id
1 'polypeptide(L)'
;MEQIDAPYLIEPYSMFGRVGSYQRTYTAVTPCSFLMVDKQYIYTELGKYNICRMNLLNILSGRVQQLNSHIWSLDGMSLRERIIRFIKGLSDIQSGQKQLAIKMNDLATLMDATRLNVSKELNNMEADGKISLRRKEILIPALEDLT
;
A
#
# COMPACT_ATOMS: atom_id res chain seq x y z
N MET A 1 -4.19 0.23 8.60
CA MET A 1 -3.11 0.99 9.25
C MET A 1 -1.82 0.24 8.98
N GLU A 2 -0.74 0.93 8.73
CA GLU A 2 0.56 0.37 8.42
C GLU A 2 1.59 1.05 9.32
N GLN A 3 2.47 0.29 9.97
CA GLN A 3 3.57 0.82 10.73
C GLN A 3 4.80 0.91 9.85
N ILE A 4 5.51 2.02 9.94
CA ILE A 4 6.68 2.33 9.12
C ILE A 4 7.83 2.68 10.06
N ASP A 5 8.96 2.03 9.86
CA ASP A 5 10.17 2.29 10.64
C ASP A 5 11.10 3.24 9.87
N ALA A 6 11.82 4.08 10.62
CA ALA A 6 12.82 4.96 10.03
C ALA A 6 14.09 4.18 9.60
N PRO A 7 14.82 4.65 8.57
CA PRO A 7 14.54 5.84 7.76
C PRO A 7 13.50 5.58 6.65
N TYR A 8 12.56 6.50 6.46
CA TYR A 8 11.51 6.38 5.45
C TYR A 8 11.25 7.70 4.75
N LEU A 9 10.99 7.65 3.44
CA LEU A 9 10.65 8.81 2.63
C LEU A 9 9.11 8.86 2.42
N ILE A 10 8.47 9.85 3.05
CA ILE A 10 7.03 10.00 3.06
C ILE A 10 6.55 10.52 1.71
N GLU A 11 5.69 9.76 1.04
CA GLU A 11 4.98 10.08 -0.20
C GLU A 11 5.80 10.88 -1.24
N PRO A 12 6.96 10.37 -1.70
CA PRO A 12 7.81 11.09 -2.65
C PRO A 12 7.08 11.41 -3.97
N TYR A 13 6.06 10.63 -4.32
CA TYR A 13 5.23 10.84 -5.50
C TYR A 13 4.31 12.07 -5.40
N SER A 14 4.00 12.57 -4.20
CA SER A 14 3.20 13.78 -4.01
C SER A 14 3.99 15.06 -4.30
N MET A 15 5.32 14.97 -4.36
CA MET A 15 6.19 16.13 -4.55
C MET A 15 5.98 16.84 -5.89
N PHE A 16 5.81 16.08 -6.99
CA PHE A 16 5.65 16.60 -8.35
C PHE A 16 4.27 16.32 -8.95
N GLY A 17 3.35 15.80 -8.17
CA GLY A 17 1.99 15.50 -8.59
C GLY A 17 1.16 16.77 -8.88
N ARG A 18 0.04 16.62 -9.61
CA ARG A 18 -0.93 17.69 -9.83
C ARG A 18 -1.63 18.13 -8.55
N VAL A 19 -1.72 17.24 -7.57
CA VAL A 19 -2.26 17.49 -6.22
C VAL A 19 -1.07 17.56 -5.28
N GLY A 20 -0.75 18.76 -4.80
CA GLY A 20 0.42 19.01 -3.93
C GLY A 20 0.15 18.74 -2.44
N SER A 21 -0.73 17.81 -2.10
CA SER A 21 -1.04 17.45 -0.71
C SER A 21 -0.76 15.97 -0.45
N TYR A 22 -0.36 15.66 0.77
CA TYR A 22 -0.27 14.27 1.23
C TYR A 22 -1.65 13.62 1.21
N GLN A 23 -1.71 12.36 0.79
CA GLN A 23 -2.95 11.62 0.67
C GLN A 23 -3.26 10.78 1.91
N ARG A 24 -2.29 10.62 2.81
CA ARG A 24 -2.41 9.81 4.02
C ARG A 24 -2.15 10.64 5.27
N THR A 25 -2.70 10.19 6.39
CA THR A 25 -2.39 10.73 7.71
C THR A 25 -1.30 9.89 8.36
N TYR A 26 -0.26 10.54 8.85
CA TYR A 26 0.85 9.91 9.56
C TYR A 26 0.80 10.27 11.04
N THR A 27 0.92 9.27 11.90
CA THR A 27 0.91 9.43 13.36
C THR A 27 2.16 8.80 13.94
N ALA A 28 2.92 9.56 14.74
CA ALA A 28 4.09 9.04 15.43
C ALA A 28 3.65 8.07 16.54
N VAL A 29 4.13 6.82 16.50
CA VAL A 29 3.91 5.80 17.51
C VAL A 29 5.01 5.85 18.58
N THR A 30 6.22 6.25 18.19
CA THR A 30 7.38 6.49 19.04
C THR A 30 7.97 7.85 18.74
N PRO A 31 8.80 8.44 19.63
CA PRO A 31 9.51 9.67 19.32
C PRO A 31 10.31 9.54 18.02
N CYS A 32 10.10 10.45 17.07
CA CYS A 32 10.79 10.47 15.79
C CYS A 32 11.15 11.89 15.38
N SER A 33 12.15 12.01 14.51
CA SER A 33 12.57 13.28 13.93
C SER A 33 12.27 13.29 12.44
N PHE A 34 11.83 14.43 11.92
CA PHE A 34 11.54 14.63 10.51
C PHE A 34 12.50 15.66 9.91
N LEU A 35 12.98 15.35 8.71
CA LEU A 35 13.65 16.32 7.86
C LEU A 35 12.67 16.69 6.73
N MET A 36 12.26 17.95 6.70
CA MET A 36 11.51 18.50 5.57
C MET A 36 12.47 19.12 4.58
N VAL A 37 12.36 18.72 3.32
CA VAL A 37 13.20 19.23 2.24
C VAL A 37 12.30 19.91 1.21
N ASP A 38 12.62 21.17 0.89
CA ASP A 38 11.89 21.91 -0.13
C ASP A 38 12.04 21.27 -1.51
N LYS A 39 10.95 21.21 -2.25
CA LYS A 39 10.90 20.68 -3.61
C LYS A 39 11.91 21.37 -4.55
N GLN A 40 12.06 22.69 -4.41
CA GLN A 40 13.01 23.43 -5.23
C GLN A 40 14.44 23.03 -4.93
N TYR A 41 14.79 22.84 -3.65
CA TYR A 41 16.10 22.37 -3.23
C TYR A 41 16.41 20.97 -3.82
N ILE A 42 15.44 20.07 -3.81
CA ILE A 42 15.60 18.75 -4.41
C ILE A 42 15.90 18.88 -5.92
N TYR A 43 15.18 19.76 -6.62
CA TYR A 43 15.37 19.96 -8.04
C TYR A 43 16.70 20.65 -8.37
N THR A 44 17.04 21.75 -7.66
CA THR A 44 18.20 22.59 -7.98
C THR A 44 19.50 22.07 -7.41
N GLU A 45 19.48 21.50 -6.21
CA GLU A 45 20.71 21.05 -5.53
C GLU A 45 20.91 19.54 -5.62
N LEU A 46 19.95 18.73 -5.16
CA LEU A 46 20.08 17.28 -5.23
C LEU A 46 20.02 16.76 -6.66
N GLY A 47 19.27 17.42 -7.53
CA GLY A 47 19.19 17.11 -8.95
C GLY A 47 20.50 17.25 -9.72
N LYS A 48 21.53 17.90 -9.18
CA LYS A 48 22.89 17.93 -9.76
C LYS A 48 23.59 16.58 -9.71
N TYR A 49 23.20 15.73 -8.77
CA TYR A 49 23.82 14.43 -8.55
C TYR A 49 23.03 13.32 -9.28
N ASN A 50 23.69 12.61 -10.17
CA ASN A 50 23.08 11.50 -10.91
C ASN A 50 22.44 10.44 -9.99
N ILE A 51 23.12 10.11 -8.90
CA ILE A 51 22.62 9.11 -7.95
C ILE A 51 21.26 9.52 -7.35
N CYS A 52 21.11 10.80 -6.99
CA CYS A 52 19.85 11.30 -6.43
C CYS A 52 18.73 11.27 -7.47
N ARG A 53 19.02 11.68 -8.71
CA ARG A 53 18.04 11.62 -9.82
C ARG A 53 17.60 10.20 -10.12
N MET A 54 18.54 9.27 -10.20
CA MET A 54 18.25 7.86 -10.49
C MET A 54 17.44 7.22 -9.36
N ASN A 55 17.78 7.49 -8.10
CA ASN A 55 17.02 6.97 -6.96
C ASN A 55 15.61 7.52 -6.93
N LEU A 56 15.40 8.81 -7.19
CA LEU A 56 14.06 9.39 -7.26
C LEU A 56 13.24 8.75 -8.39
N LEU A 57 13.83 8.60 -9.59
CA LEU A 57 13.15 7.95 -10.71
C LEU A 57 12.81 6.49 -10.40
N ASN A 58 13.71 5.74 -9.76
CA ASN A 58 13.46 4.36 -9.36
C ASN A 58 12.29 4.26 -8.36
N ILE A 59 12.23 5.16 -7.37
CA ILE A 59 11.14 5.21 -6.39
C ILE A 59 9.81 5.49 -7.11
N LEU A 60 9.77 6.49 -7.99
CA LEU A 60 8.56 6.86 -8.72
C LEU A 60 8.13 5.75 -9.70
N SER A 61 9.07 5.18 -10.44
CA SER A 61 8.81 4.08 -11.38
C SER A 61 8.31 2.83 -10.67
N GLY A 62 8.92 2.48 -9.53
CA GLY A 62 8.47 1.38 -8.70
C GLY A 62 7.02 1.57 -8.24
N ARG A 63 6.64 2.78 -7.86
CA ARG A 63 5.25 3.08 -7.49
C ARG A 63 4.29 2.96 -8.66
N VAL A 64 4.67 3.44 -9.84
CA VAL A 64 3.86 3.28 -11.06
C VAL A 64 3.69 1.80 -11.41
N GLN A 65 4.76 1.00 -11.32
CA GLN A 65 4.68 -0.44 -11.57
C GLN A 65 3.75 -1.15 -10.58
N GLN A 66 3.81 -0.79 -9.29
CA GLN A 66 2.88 -1.31 -8.30
C GLN A 66 1.42 -0.99 -8.66
N LEU A 67 1.12 0.26 -9.01
CA LEU A 67 -0.21 0.68 -9.40
C LEU A 67 -0.68 -0.03 -10.67
N ASN A 68 0.16 -0.13 -11.70
CA ASN A 68 -0.18 -0.80 -12.95
C ASN A 68 -0.40 -2.30 -12.77
N SER A 69 0.35 -2.97 -11.91
CA SER A 69 0.15 -4.40 -11.64
C SER A 69 -1.24 -4.71 -11.08
N HIS A 70 -1.92 -3.72 -10.49
CA HIS A 70 -3.30 -3.85 -10.02
C HIS A 70 -4.35 -3.71 -11.12
N ILE A 71 -4.06 -2.92 -12.17
CA ILE A 71 -5.04 -2.56 -13.19
C ILE A 71 -5.11 -3.60 -14.33
N TRP A 72 -3.97 -4.19 -14.71
CA TRP A 72 -3.84 -4.91 -15.98
C TRP A 72 -3.90 -6.44 -15.92
N SER A 73 -4.16 -7.07 -14.78
CA SER A 73 -4.14 -8.53 -14.70
C SER A 73 -5.25 -9.14 -13.83
N LEU A 74 -6.47 -8.64 -13.97
CA LEU A 74 -7.64 -9.25 -13.30
C LEU A 74 -8.23 -10.44 -14.08
N ASP A 75 -7.95 -10.54 -15.39
CA ASP A 75 -8.45 -11.63 -16.22
C ASP A 75 -7.78 -12.96 -15.84
N GLY A 76 -8.59 -13.93 -15.44
CA GLY A 76 -8.15 -15.27 -15.06
C GLY A 76 -7.75 -15.45 -13.59
N MET A 77 -7.79 -14.40 -12.77
CA MET A 77 -7.47 -14.50 -11.33
C MET A 77 -8.65 -14.99 -10.49
N SER A 78 -8.38 -15.88 -9.56
CA SER A 78 -9.33 -16.27 -8.52
C SER A 78 -9.70 -15.06 -7.64
N LEU A 79 -10.84 -15.15 -6.95
CA LEU A 79 -11.25 -14.10 -6.01
C LEU A 79 -10.21 -13.91 -4.89
N ARG A 80 -9.60 -15.00 -4.43
CA ARG A 80 -8.51 -14.97 -3.44
C ARG A 80 -7.33 -14.13 -3.92
N GLU A 81 -6.83 -14.41 -5.12
CA GLU A 81 -5.71 -13.66 -5.69
C GLU A 81 -6.03 -12.19 -5.89
N ARG A 82 -7.26 -11.85 -6.29
CA ARG A 82 -7.71 -10.44 -6.39
C ARG A 82 -7.69 -9.73 -5.04
N ILE A 83 -8.18 -10.39 -3.98
CA ILE A 83 -8.18 -9.86 -2.61
C ILE A 83 -6.73 -9.66 -2.13
N ILE A 84 -5.86 -10.65 -2.30
CA ILE A 84 -4.45 -10.58 -1.90
C ILE A 84 -3.74 -9.43 -2.62
N ARG A 85 -3.91 -9.34 -3.93
CA ARG A 85 -3.31 -8.28 -4.73
C ARG A 85 -3.80 -6.89 -4.30
N PHE A 86 -5.10 -6.74 -4.04
CA PHE A 86 -5.67 -5.50 -3.53
C PHE A 86 -5.04 -5.10 -2.20
N ILE A 87 -4.95 -6.03 -1.24
CA ILE A 87 -4.33 -5.77 0.07
C ILE A 87 -2.87 -5.36 -0.10
N LYS A 88 -2.08 -6.11 -0.90
CA LYS A 88 -0.67 -5.78 -1.17
C LYS A 88 -0.50 -4.43 -1.84
N GLY A 89 -1.40 -4.06 -2.73
CA GLY A 89 -1.34 -2.77 -3.41
C GLY A 89 -1.65 -1.55 -2.57
N LEU A 90 -2.35 -1.73 -1.45
CA LEU A 90 -2.59 -0.65 -0.49
C LEU A 90 -1.36 -0.35 0.38
N SER A 91 -0.37 -1.25 0.39
CA SER A 91 0.78 -1.19 1.27
C SER A 91 2.03 -0.74 0.51
N ASP A 92 2.73 0.25 1.02
CA ASP A 92 4.02 0.67 0.46
C ASP A 92 5.15 -0.29 0.86
N ILE A 93 5.05 -0.85 2.09
CA ILE A 93 5.97 -1.86 2.61
C ILE A 93 5.32 -3.23 2.49
N GLN A 94 5.94 -4.14 1.74
CA GLN A 94 5.38 -5.45 1.41
C GLN A 94 5.64 -6.53 2.47
N SER A 95 5.93 -6.14 3.72
CA SER A 95 6.20 -7.04 4.84
C SER A 95 5.58 -6.54 6.15
N GLY A 96 5.49 -7.42 7.14
CA GLY A 96 5.02 -7.13 8.48
C GLY A 96 3.50 -7.04 8.62
N GLN A 97 3.06 -6.74 9.83
CA GLN A 97 1.65 -6.68 10.17
C GLN A 97 0.93 -5.50 9.50
N LYS A 98 -0.27 -5.77 8.97
CA LYS A 98 -1.15 -4.75 8.37
C LYS A 98 -2.56 -4.84 8.95
N GLN A 99 -3.25 -3.71 8.91
CA GLN A 99 -4.65 -3.61 9.31
C GLN A 99 -5.41 -2.84 8.24
N LEU A 100 -6.42 -3.48 7.66
CA LEU A 100 -7.28 -2.90 6.65
C LEU A 100 -8.67 -2.67 7.23
N ALA A 101 -9.06 -1.41 7.37
CA ALA A 101 -10.41 -1.02 7.75
C ALA A 101 -11.29 -0.91 6.49
N ILE A 102 -12.17 -1.89 6.26
CA ILE A 102 -13.05 -1.93 5.11
C ILE A 102 -14.37 -2.61 5.46
N LYS A 103 -15.48 -2.11 4.87
CA LYS A 103 -16.75 -2.81 4.98
C LYS A 103 -16.81 -3.93 3.93
N MET A 104 -17.45 -5.03 4.29
CA MET A 104 -17.61 -6.19 3.40
C MET A 104 -18.29 -5.86 2.07
N ASN A 105 -19.27 -4.96 2.08
CA ASN A 105 -19.95 -4.54 0.85
C ASN A 105 -19.01 -3.73 -0.07
N ASP A 106 -18.19 -2.86 0.51
CA ASP A 106 -17.26 -2.03 -0.25
C ASP A 106 -16.16 -2.91 -0.87
N LEU A 107 -15.67 -3.91 -0.12
CA LEU A 107 -14.71 -4.88 -0.65
C LEU A 107 -15.33 -5.73 -1.77
N ALA A 108 -16.58 -6.15 -1.61
CA ALA A 108 -17.29 -6.91 -2.64
C ALA A 108 -17.41 -6.11 -3.95
N THR A 109 -17.76 -4.84 -3.87
CA THR A 109 -17.81 -3.93 -5.01
C THR A 109 -16.44 -3.78 -5.68
N LEU A 110 -15.38 -3.59 -4.88
CA LEU A 110 -14.00 -3.45 -5.39
C LEU A 110 -13.49 -4.74 -6.06
N MET A 111 -13.96 -5.89 -5.59
CA MET A 111 -13.58 -7.20 -6.15
C MET A 111 -14.48 -7.64 -7.29
N ASP A 112 -15.46 -6.85 -7.70
CA ASP A 112 -16.48 -7.26 -8.68
C ASP A 112 -17.03 -8.65 -8.34
N ALA A 113 -17.47 -8.84 -7.11
CA ALA A 113 -17.92 -10.12 -6.58
C ALA A 113 -19.11 -9.92 -5.62
N THR A 114 -19.85 -11.00 -5.38
CA THR A 114 -20.93 -10.94 -4.38
C THR A 114 -20.37 -10.89 -2.97
N ARG A 115 -21.07 -10.22 -2.05
CA ARG A 115 -20.71 -10.19 -0.65
C ARG A 115 -20.53 -11.60 -0.06
N LEU A 116 -21.38 -12.55 -0.50
CA LEU A 116 -21.32 -13.94 -0.04
C LEU A 116 -20.00 -14.61 -0.42
N ASN A 117 -19.58 -14.45 -1.68
CA ASN A 117 -18.33 -15.02 -2.18
C ASN A 117 -17.12 -14.42 -1.49
N VAL A 118 -17.10 -13.09 -1.31
CA VAL A 118 -16.02 -12.41 -0.57
C VAL A 118 -15.96 -12.88 0.88
N SER A 119 -17.12 -12.98 1.56
CA SER A 119 -17.17 -13.47 2.94
C SER A 119 -16.67 -14.91 3.05
N LYS A 120 -17.07 -15.78 2.13
CA LYS A 120 -16.60 -17.17 2.09
C LYS A 120 -15.09 -17.25 1.91
N GLU A 121 -14.55 -16.47 0.96
CA GLU A 121 -13.11 -16.50 0.69
C GLU A 121 -12.29 -15.92 1.86
N LEU A 122 -12.73 -14.84 2.47
CA LEU A 122 -12.07 -14.30 3.66
C LEU A 122 -12.09 -15.28 4.84
N ASN A 123 -13.19 -16.00 5.05
CA ASN A 123 -13.24 -17.05 6.08
C ASN A 123 -12.28 -18.21 5.76
N ASN A 124 -12.11 -18.58 4.49
CA ASN A 124 -11.11 -19.56 4.08
C ASN A 124 -9.69 -19.07 4.41
N MET A 125 -9.38 -17.80 4.07
CA MET A 125 -8.08 -17.21 4.36
C MET A 125 -7.83 -17.09 5.88
N GLU A 126 -8.86 -16.87 6.69
CA GLU A 126 -8.77 -16.88 8.15
C GLU A 126 -8.51 -18.30 8.69
N ALA A 127 -9.21 -19.29 8.16
CA ALA A 127 -8.98 -20.70 8.52
C ALA A 127 -7.55 -21.16 8.16
N ASP A 128 -6.99 -20.63 7.07
CA ASP A 128 -5.58 -20.86 6.67
C ASP A 128 -4.57 -20.07 7.56
N GLY A 129 -5.05 -19.27 8.51
CA GLY A 129 -4.21 -18.45 9.40
C GLY A 129 -3.54 -17.25 8.73
N LYS A 130 -3.96 -16.90 7.51
CA LYS A 130 -3.37 -15.80 6.74
C LYS A 130 -3.85 -14.42 7.17
N ILE A 131 -5.09 -14.36 7.67
CA ILE A 131 -5.72 -13.13 8.15
C ILE A 131 -6.53 -13.41 9.42
N SER A 132 -6.95 -12.35 10.10
CA SER A 132 -7.95 -12.43 11.18
C SER A 132 -9.04 -11.40 10.92
N LEU A 133 -10.30 -11.84 10.98
CA LEU A 133 -11.46 -10.99 10.69
C LEU A 133 -11.99 -10.36 11.98
N ARG A 134 -12.20 -9.06 11.93
CA ARG A 134 -12.88 -8.28 12.98
C ARG A 134 -14.01 -7.46 12.37
N ARG A 135 -14.82 -6.85 13.22
CA ARG A 135 -15.91 -6.01 12.75
C ARG A 135 -15.39 -4.83 11.93
N LYS A 136 -15.61 -4.86 10.61
CA LYS A 136 -15.15 -3.86 9.63
C LYS A 136 -13.61 -3.77 9.49
N GLU A 137 -12.89 -4.79 9.91
CA GLU A 137 -11.44 -4.83 9.86
C GLU A 137 -10.94 -6.20 9.42
N ILE A 138 -9.86 -6.19 8.67
CA ILE A 138 -9.07 -7.37 8.33
C ILE A 138 -7.66 -7.13 8.88
N LEU A 139 -7.22 -7.99 9.77
CA LEU A 139 -5.88 -7.99 10.31
C LEU A 139 -5.04 -9.00 9.52
N ILE A 140 -3.89 -8.58 9.03
CA ILE A 140 -2.92 -9.40 8.30
C ILE A 140 -1.68 -9.49 9.19
N PRO A 141 -1.37 -10.65 9.79
CA PRO A 141 -0.23 -10.79 10.71
C PRO A 141 1.11 -10.55 10.01
N ALA A 142 1.27 -11.08 8.80
CA ALA A 142 2.48 -10.94 7.99
C ALA A 142 2.07 -10.81 6.51
N LEU A 143 2.32 -9.66 5.91
CA LEU A 143 1.91 -9.39 4.52
C LEU A 143 2.70 -10.23 3.53
N GLU A 144 3.96 -10.53 3.83
CA GLU A 144 4.84 -11.39 3.04
C GLU A 144 4.30 -12.81 2.88
N ASP A 145 3.60 -13.32 3.90
CA ASP A 145 3.04 -14.68 3.93
C ASP A 145 1.65 -14.76 3.25
N LEU A 146 1.11 -13.64 2.83
CA LEU A 146 -0.17 -13.59 2.15
C LEU A 146 -0.02 -14.03 0.69
N THR A 147 -0.24 -15.33 0.44
CA THR A 147 -0.12 -15.99 -0.87
C THR A 147 -1.41 -16.68 -1.27
#